data_e06690b2ca19946e32d841a94358288f
#
_entry.id   e06690b2ca19946e32d841a94358288f
#
_cell.length_a   1.000
_cell.length_b   1.000
_cell.length_c   1.000
_cell.angle_alpha   90.00
_cell.angle_beta   90.00
_cell.angle_gamma   90.00
#
_symmetry.space_group_name_H-M   'P 1'
#
loop_
_entity.id
_entity.type
_entity.pdbx_description
1 polymer ?
#
loop_
_entity_poly.entity_id
_entity_poly.type
_entity_poly.pdbx_seq_one_letter_code
_entity_poly.pdbx_strand_id
1 'polypeptide(L)'
;CGASTSLGMLVGWRVIQGEETWRVVDGILTNTRTGGNLMTEARFGDFKLHAEFRYPPNGNSGIYLRGRYEVQIIDAPQAEPATDLIGAVYGFLEPSAIVTNGPDAWNSYDITLVGRMVTIVLNGQTVIANQAIPGITGGALDSDEGAPGPLLLQGDHGPVEFRNIVVTPAG
;
A
#
# COMPACT_ATOMS: atom_id res chain seq x y z
N CYS A 1 -18.95 -0.63 -1.62
CA CYS A 1 -18.57 -1.73 -2.52
C CYS A 1 -17.07 -1.94 -2.41
N GLY A 2 -16.66 -3.02 -1.75
CA GLY A 2 -15.25 -3.36 -1.64
C GLY A 2 -14.69 -3.78 -2.99
N ALA A 3 -13.48 -3.32 -3.32
CA ALA A 3 -12.75 -3.87 -4.46
C ALA A 3 -12.29 -5.28 -4.05
N SER A 4 -13.07 -6.28 -4.43
CA SER A 4 -12.68 -7.68 -4.26
C SER A 4 -11.88 -8.09 -5.48
N THR A 5 -10.68 -8.63 -5.27
CA THR A 5 -9.92 -9.25 -6.35
C THR A 5 -10.60 -10.55 -6.74
N SER A 6 -11.17 -10.61 -7.95
CA SER A 6 -11.73 -11.86 -8.45
C SER A 6 -10.62 -12.80 -8.95
N LEU A 7 -10.86 -14.11 -8.77
CA LEU A 7 -9.94 -15.18 -9.17
C LEU A 7 -9.59 -15.10 -10.67
N GLY A 8 -8.31 -15.03 -10.98
CA GLY A 8 -7.74 -15.25 -12.30
C GLY A 8 -7.65 -14.05 -13.24
N MET A 9 -8.21 -12.88 -12.89
CA MET A 9 -8.19 -11.68 -13.75
C MET A 9 -7.96 -10.41 -12.92
N LEU A 10 -7.30 -9.41 -13.52
CA LEU A 10 -7.09 -8.07 -12.90
C LEU A 10 -8.35 -7.21 -13.03
N VAL A 11 -9.52 -7.75 -12.66
CA VAL A 11 -10.79 -7.02 -12.75
C VAL A 11 -10.84 -5.92 -11.70
N GLY A 12 -11.14 -4.68 -12.14
CA GLY A 12 -11.15 -3.50 -11.27
C GLY A 12 -9.79 -2.87 -11.05
N TRP A 13 -8.75 -3.40 -11.69
CA TRP A 13 -7.39 -2.89 -11.65
C TRP A 13 -6.88 -2.55 -13.05
N ARG A 14 -5.98 -1.61 -13.15
CA ARG A 14 -5.28 -1.28 -14.40
C ARG A 14 -3.82 -0.97 -14.12
N VAL A 15 -2.96 -1.35 -15.06
CA VAL A 15 -1.52 -1.03 -15.00
C VAL A 15 -1.31 0.37 -15.55
N ILE A 16 -0.51 1.16 -14.85
CA ILE A 16 -0.11 2.51 -15.26
C ILE A 16 1.40 2.67 -15.11
N GLN A 17 1.98 3.65 -15.82
CA GLN A 17 3.37 4.09 -15.65
C GLN A 17 4.43 3.00 -15.89
N GLY A 18 4.19 2.07 -16.79
CA GLY A 18 5.16 1.04 -17.13
C GLY A 18 4.55 -0.20 -17.78
N GLU A 19 5.37 -1.25 -17.90
CA GLU A 19 4.94 -2.52 -18.47
C GLU A 19 3.97 -3.27 -17.56
N GLU A 20 3.10 -4.07 -18.17
CA GLU A 20 2.23 -4.98 -17.45
C GLU A 20 3.01 -6.20 -16.99
N THR A 21 3.41 -6.18 -15.71
CA THR A 21 4.13 -7.27 -15.05
C THR A 21 3.32 -7.93 -13.96
N TRP A 22 2.08 -7.48 -13.76
CA TRP A 22 1.16 -7.98 -12.76
C TRP A 22 0.29 -9.11 -13.30
N ARG A 23 0.05 -10.11 -12.46
CA ARG A 23 -0.87 -11.21 -12.74
C ARG A 23 -1.53 -11.70 -11.46
N VAL A 24 -2.63 -12.43 -11.59
CA VAL A 24 -3.27 -13.12 -10.46
C VAL A 24 -2.89 -14.60 -10.54
N VAL A 25 -2.27 -15.10 -9.47
CA VAL A 25 -1.85 -16.49 -9.32
C VAL A 25 -2.45 -17.03 -8.03
N ASP A 26 -3.35 -17.99 -8.11
CA ASP A 26 -4.04 -18.59 -6.96
C ASP A 26 -4.67 -17.55 -6.02
N GLY A 27 -5.31 -16.52 -6.58
CA GLY A 27 -5.92 -15.42 -5.82
C GLY A 27 -4.94 -14.38 -5.29
N ILE A 28 -3.65 -14.47 -5.63
CA ILE A 28 -2.61 -13.56 -5.20
C ILE A 28 -2.26 -12.61 -6.35
N LEU A 29 -2.35 -11.30 -6.08
CA LEU A 29 -1.85 -10.28 -7.01
C LEU A 29 -0.32 -10.32 -6.96
N THR A 30 0.29 -10.72 -8.06
CA THR A 30 1.73 -10.94 -8.13
C THR A 30 2.36 -10.01 -9.14
N ASN A 31 3.27 -9.16 -8.70
CA ASN A 31 4.20 -8.45 -9.57
C ASN A 31 5.45 -9.30 -9.71
N THR A 32 5.76 -9.74 -10.93
CA THR A 32 6.82 -10.72 -11.15
C THR A 32 8.20 -10.09 -11.32
N ARG A 33 8.26 -8.82 -11.67
CA ARG A 33 9.49 -8.06 -11.89
C ARG A 33 9.19 -6.56 -11.88
N THR A 34 10.21 -5.73 -11.93
CA THR A 34 10.06 -4.29 -12.08
C THR A 34 9.21 -3.97 -13.33
N GLY A 35 8.17 -3.19 -13.14
CA GLY A 35 7.24 -2.83 -14.21
C GLY A 35 6.35 -1.66 -13.83
N GLY A 36 5.12 -1.65 -14.31
CA GLY A 36 4.15 -0.60 -14.00
C GLY A 36 3.55 -0.74 -12.60
N ASN A 37 2.87 0.30 -12.17
CA ASN A 37 2.10 0.31 -10.94
C ASN A 37 0.67 -0.18 -11.21
N LEU A 38 0.05 -0.78 -10.23
CA LEU A 38 -1.31 -1.30 -10.33
C LEU A 38 -2.27 -0.38 -9.60
N MET A 39 -3.27 0.14 -10.31
CA MET A 39 -4.20 1.12 -9.79
C MET A 39 -5.63 0.58 -9.83
N THR A 40 -6.42 0.83 -8.79
CA THR A 40 -7.86 0.51 -8.82
C THR A 40 -8.60 1.45 -9.79
N GLU A 41 -9.63 0.93 -10.45
CA GLU A 41 -10.58 1.77 -11.18
C GLU A 41 -11.50 2.53 -10.22
N ALA A 42 -11.85 1.92 -9.09
CA ALA A 42 -12.62 2.54 -8.03
C ALA A 42 -11.83 3.64 -7.33
N ARG A 43 -12.53 4.68 -6.87
CA ARG A 43 -11.99 5.79 -6.11
C ARG A 43 -12.60 5.80 -4.72
N PHE A 44 -11.81 6.16 -3.72
CA PHE A 44 -12.19 6.11 -2.32
C PHE A 44 -12.02 7.48 -1.66
N GLY A 45 -12.99 7.85 -0.83
CA GLY A 45 -12.91 9.00 0.06
C GLY A 45 -12.25 8.62 1.38
N ASP A 46 -13.00 8.70 2.48
CA ASP A 46 -12.57 8.16 3.77
C ASP A 46 -12.80 6.66 3.79
N PHE A 47 -11.79 5.89 4.21
CA PHE A 47 -11.88 4.42 4.12
C PHE A 47 -11.05 3.71 5.17
N LYS A 48 -11.36 2.42 5.34
CA LYS A 48 -10.52 1.44 6.02
C LYS A 48 -10.03 0.43 4.99
N LEU A 49 -8.74 0.13 5.03
CA LEU A 49 -8.07 -0.82 4.15
C LEU A 49 -7.49 -1.96 4.97
N HIS A 50 -7.79 -3.19 4.56
CA HIS A 50 -7.00 -4.35 4.93
C HIS A 50 -6.26 -4.84 3.70
N ALA A 51 -4.95 -5.08 3.82
CA ALA A 51 -4.13 -5.63 2.75
C ALA A 51 -3.06 -6.53 3.34
N GLU A 52 -2.92 -7.72 2.78
CA GLU A 52 -1.81 -8.60 3.10
C GLU A 52 -0.79 -8.54 1.97
N PHE A 53 0.49 -8.58 2.33
CA PHE A 53 1.57 -8.42 1.36
C PHE A 53 2.77 -9.27 1.74
N ARG A 54 3.55 -9.64 0.70
CA ARG A 54 4.78 -10.41 0.86
C ARG A 54 5.82 -9.85 -0.11
N TYR A 55 7.01 -9.56 0.38
CA TYR A 55 8.12 -9.04 -0.40
C TYR A 55 9.32 -9.98 -0.31
N PRO A 56 10.17 -10.05 -1.36
CA PRO A 56 11.39 -10.83 -1.33
C PRO A 56 12.47 -10.12 -0.51
N PRO A 57 13.60 -10.80 -0.20
CA PRO A 57 14.79 -10.10 0.32
C PRO A 57 15.15 -8.91 -0.55
N ASN A 58 15.48 -7.78 0.08
CA ASN A 58 15.71 -6.48 -0.57
C ASN A 58 14.51 -5.92 -1.35
N GLY A 59 13.31 -6.43 -1.08
CA GLY A 59 12.10 -5.98 -1.74
C GLY A 59 11.73 -4.55 -1.39
N ASN A 60 11.06 -3.88 -2.33
CA ASN A 60 10.56 -2.51 -2.17
C ASN A 60 9.25 -2.36 -2.94
N SER A 61 8.24 -1.86 -2.27
CA SER A 61 6.94 -1.55 -2.82
C SER A 61 6.27 -0.45 -1.99
N GLY A 62 4.98 -0.29 -2.12
CA GLY A 62 4.20 0.65 -1.33
C GLY A 62 2.73 0.61 -1.74
N ILE A 63 1.89 1.10 -0.84
CA ILE A 63 0.47 1.30 -1.10
C ILE A 63 0.19 2.79 -1.04
N TYR A 64 -0.24 3.37 -2.17
CA TYR A 64 -0.64 4.77 -2.23
C TYR A 64 -2.11 4.91 -1.87
N LEU A 65 -2.40 5.54 -0.75
CA LEU A 65 -3.75 5.84 -0.29
C LEU A 65 -4.30 7.02 -1.12
N ARG A 66 -5.43 6.84 -1.77
CA ARG A 66 -6.00 7.78 -2.74
C ARG A 66 -5.04 8.16 -3.87
N GLY A 67 -4.03 7.33 -4.14
CA GLY A 67 -2.99 7.64 -5.12
C GLY A 67 -2.04 8.78 -4.71
N ARG A 68 -2.09 9.26 -3.48
CA ARG A 68 -1.38 10.48 -3.03
C ARG A 68 -0.45 10.26 -1.84
N TYR A 69 -0.73 9.29 -0.97
CA TYR A 69 0.02 9.05 0.26
C TYR A 69 0.56 7.64 0.27
N GLU A 70 1.87 7.50 0.12
CA GLU A 70 2.52 6.18 0.12
C GLU A 70 2.75 5.66 1.54
N VAL A 71 2.18 4.49 1.82
CA VAL A 71 2.55 3.67 2.96
C VAL A 71 3.62 2.68 2.52
N GLN A 72 4.79 2.78 3.13
CA GLN A 72 6.00 2.09 2.67
C GLN A 72 5.98 0.58 2.91
N ILE A 73 6.47 -0.16 1.92
CA ILE A 73 6.81 -1.58 2.04
C ILE A 73 8.26 -1.71 1.58
N ILE A 74 9.16 -2.05 2.50
CA ILE A 74 10.57 -2.24 2.19
C ILE A 74 11.19 -3.25 3.15
N ASP A 75 12.06 -4.11 2.63
CA ASP A 75 12.87 -4.98 3.47
C ASP A 75 13.94 -4.15 4.19
N ALA A 76 13.85 -4.09 5.51
CA ALA A 76 14.72 -3.27 6.33
C ALA A 76 15.07 -4.05 7.61
N PRO A 77 15.89 -5.10 7.51
CA PRO A 77 16.25 -5.90 8.67
C PRO A 77 17.05 -5.05 9.68
N GLN A 78 16.70 -5.14 10.95
CA GLN A 78 17.40 -4.52 12.08
C GLN A 78 17.50 -2.98 11.99
N ALA A 79 16.61 -2.32 11.23
CA ALA A 79 16.61 -0.85 11.15
C ALA A 79 15.86 -0.22 12.32
N GLU A 80 16.29 0.98 12.71
CA GLU A 80 15.51 1.82 13.61
C GLU A 80 14.38 2.50 12.83
N PRO A 81 13.24 2.85 13.48
CA PRO A 81 12.17 3.56 12.80
C PRO A 81 12.63 4.82 12.09
N ALA A 82 12.15 5.02 10.87
CA ALA A 82 12.42 6.19 10.06
C ALA A 82 11.29 6.42 9.07
N THR A 83 11.24 7.59 8.43
CA THR A 83 10.16 7.96 7.52
C THR A 83 10.21 7.25 6.16
N ASP A 84 11.25 6.50 5.88
CA ASP A 84 11.43 5.74 4.63
C ASP A 84 11.40 4.21 4.84
N LEU A 85 10.99 3.75 6.01
CA LEU A 85 10.94 2.32 6.35
C LEU A 85 9.52 1.78 6.41
N ILE A 86 9.39 0.46 6.55
CA ILE A 86 8.11 -0.22 6.59
C ILE A 86 7.23 0.33 7.72
N GLY A 87 5.97 0.61 7.40
CA GLY A 87 5.01 1.22 8.32
C GLY A 87 4.94 2.75 8.25
N ALA A 88 5.90 3.40 7.57
CA ALA A 88 5.94 4.85 7.44
C ALA A 88 4.93 5.37 6.39
N VAL A 89 4.47 6.61 6.56
CA VAL A 89 4.02 7.42 5.42
C VAL A 89 5.28 8.10 4.88
N TYR A 90 5.65 7.71 3.69
CA TYR A 90 6.97 8.00 3.11
C TYR A 90 7.36 9.47 3.21
N GLY A 91 8.48 9.73 3.87
CA GLY A 91 9.06 11.05 4.03
C GLY A 91 8.38 11.96 5.06
N PHE A 92 7.25 11.55 5.65
CA PHE A 92 6.47 12.42 6.55
C PHE A 92 6.25 11.87 7.95
N LEU A 93 5.86 10.61 8.08
CA LEU A 93 5.52 10.02 9.38
C LEU A 93 6.30 8.73 9.58
N GLU A 94 7.05 8.66 10.68
CA GLU A 94 7.75 7.42 11.01
C GLU A 94 6.87 6.50 11.88
N PRO A 95 6.98 5.17 11.70
CA PRO A 95 6.31 4.24 12.59
C PRO A 95 6.95 4.26 13.98
N SER A 96 6.17 3.94 15.01
CA SER A 96 6.68 3.87 16.39
C SER A 96 7.61 2.68 16.62
N ALA A 97 7.55 1.67 15.77
CA ALA A 97 8.38 0.47 15.82
C ALA A 97 8.45 -0.20 14.44
N ILE A 98 9.49 -0.99 14.20
CA ILE A 98 9.60 -1.86 13.03
C ILE A 98 9.07 -3.23 13.44
N VAL A 99 7.87 -3.58 12.96
CA VAL A 99 7.15 -4.80 13.36
C VAL A 99 6.87 -5.73 12.18
N THR A 100 7.84 -5.87 11.30
CA THR A 100 7.75 -6.74 10.14
C THR A 100 7.93 -8.22 10.51
N ASN A 101 7.25 -9.11 9.75
CA ASN A 101 7.50 -10.55 9.80
C ASN A 101 8.70 -10.96 8.93
N GLY A 102 9.32 -10.00 8.24
CA GLY A 102 10.48 -10.22 7.39
C GLY A 102 10.13 -10.57 5.95
N PRO A 103 11.17 -10.74 5.10
CA PRO A 103 10.98 -11.11 3.70
C PRO A 103 10.44 -12.55 3.59
N ASP A 104 9.77 -12.82 2.47
CA ASP A 104 9.16 -14.12 2.12
C ASP A 104 8.08 -14.57 3.10
N ALA A 105 7.66 -13.71 4.02
CA ALA A 105 6.57 -13.95 4.95
C ALA A 105 5.40 -13.02 4.65
N TRP A 106 4.18 -13.46 4.93
CA TRP A 106 3.00 -12.60 4.82
C TRP A 106 2.97 -11.61 5.97
N ASN A 107 2.75 -10.35 5.61
CA ASN A 107 2.53 -9.23 6.50
C ASN A 107 1.14 -8.67 6.25
N SER A 108 0.61 -7.90 7.20
CA SER A 108 -0.68 -7.24 7.02
C SER A 108 -0.64 -5.78 7.41
N TYR A 109 -1.32 -4.95 6.62
CA TYR A 109 -1.69 -3.60 6.98
C TYR A 109 -3.18 -3.52 7.23
N ASP A 110 -3.55 -2.84 8.31
CA ASP A 110 -4.90 -2.31 8.53
C ASP A 110 -4.76 -0.79 8.68
N ILE A 111 -5.32 -0.05 7.72
CA ILE A 111 -5.12 1.38 7.60
C ILE A 111 -6.47 2.07 7.59
N THR A 112 -6.60 3.12 8.40
CA THR A 112 -7.77 4.00 8.37
C THR A 112 -7.32 5.39 7.94
N LEU A 113 -7.98 5.94 6.91
CA LEU A 113 -7.74 7.29 6.42
C LEU A 113 -9.04 8.08 6.42
N VAL A 114 -9.09 9.14 7.22
CA VAL A 114 -10.21 10.09 7.29
C VAL A 114 -9.64 11.49 7.07
N GLY A 115 -9.99 12.12 5.94
CA GLY A 115 -9.30 13.33 5.52
C GLY A 115 -7.81 13.06 5.35
N ARG A 116 -6.97 13.75 6.12
CA ARG A 116 -5.52 13.50 6.20
C ARG A 116 -5.10 12.71 7.45
N MET A 117 -6.06 12.36 8.30
CA MET A 117 -5.78 11.64 9.54
C MET A 117 -5.62 10.16 9.26
N VAL A 118 -4.46 9.61 9.55
CA VAL A 118 -4.14 8.22 9.26
C VAL A 118 -3.82 7.44 10.54
N THR A 119 -4.33 6.22 10.59
CA THR A 119 -3.95 5.20 11.57
C THR A 119 -3.42 4.00 10.80
N ILE A 120 -2.23 3.53 11.12
CA ILE A 120 -1.60 2.38 10.49
C ILE A 120 -1.34 1.31 11.53
N VAL A 121 -1.90 0.13 11.28
CA VAL A 121 -1.67 -1.08 12.06
C VAL A 121 -0.87 -2.04 11.18
N LEU A 122 0.33 -2.39 11.59
CA LEU A 122 1.20 -3.33 10.89
C LEU A 122 1.31 -4.60 11.72
N ASN A 123 0.91 -5.73 11.13
CA ASN A 123 0.92 -7.04 11.81
C ASN A 123 0.24 -7.03 13.19
N GLY A 124 -0.89 -6.34 13.28
CA GLY A 124 -1.68 -6.26 14.50
C GLY A 124 -1.21 -5.23 15.53
N GLN A 125 -0.11 -4.52 15.26
CA GLN A 125 0.40 -3.48 16.13
C GLN A 125 0.23 -2.09 15.51
N THR A 126 -0.39 -1.17 16.25
CA THR A 126 -0.52 0.22 15.80
C THR A 126 0.85 0.90 15.81
N VAL A 127 1.30 1.33 14.65
CA VAL A 127 2.60 1.98 14.47
C VAL A 127 2.46 3.48 14.18
N ILE A 128 1.32 3.92 13.66
CA ILE A 128 0.94 5.34 13.52
C ILE A 128 -0.50 5.46 14.04
N ALA A 129 -0.71 6.31 15.04
CA ALA A 129 -2.01 6.47 15.68
C ALA A 129 -2.59 7.85 15.39
N ASN A 130 -3.58 7.90 14.50
CA ASN A 130 -4.37 9.10 14.19
C ASN A 130 -3.54 10.37 14.01
N GLN A 131 -2.57 10.32 13.09
CA GLN A 131 -1.69 11.45 12.79
C GLN A 131 -2.07 12.10 11.47
N ALA A 132 -1.92 13.43 11.38
CA ALA A 132 -2.15 14.16 10.14
C ALA A 132 -0.98 13.95 9.18
N ILE A 133 -1.29 13.59 7.93
CA ILE A 133 -0.29 13.52 6.86
C ILE A 133 -0.04 14.94 6.35
N PRO A 134 1.21 15.44 6.40
CA PRO A 134 1.49 16.83 6.05
C PRO A 134 1.28 17.19 4.58
N GLY A 135 1.38 16.23 3.67
CA GLY A 135 1.25 16.50 2.24
C GLY A 135 1.31 15.23 1.40
N ILE A 136 1.29 15.40 0.08
CA ILE A 136 1.41 14.28 -0.86
C ILE A 136 2.85 13.74 -0.84
N THR A 137 2.99 12.42 -0.97
CA THR A 137 4.31 11.78 -1.04
C THR A 137 4.86 11.80 -2.47
N GLY A 138 6.14 11.49 -2.64
CA GLY A 138 6.73 11.32 -3.97
C GLY A 138 5.97 10.25 -4.76
N GLY A 139 5.77 10.48 -6.06
CA GLY A 139 5.01 9.56 -6.91
C GLY A 139 3.49 9.71 -6.85
N ALA A 140 2.98 10.70 -6.12
CA ALA A 140 1.54 10.98 -6.08
C ALA A 140 0.96 11.26 -7.48
N LEU A 141 -0.26 10.77 -7.73
CA LEU A 141 -0.93 10.94 -9.03
C LEU A 141 -1.31 12.39 -9.30
N ASP A 142 -1.68 13.13 -8.26
CA ASP A 142 -2.06 14.54 -8.32
C ASP A 142 -1.95 15.18 -6.94
N SER A 143 -2.28 16.46 -6.84
CA SER A 143 -2.25 17.23 -5.59
C SER A 143 -3.63 17.61 -5.06
N ASP A 144 -4.70 17.03 -5.61
CA ASP A 144 -6.07 17.31 -5.18
C ASP A 144 -6.46 16.43 -3.99
N GLU A 145 -5.87 16.73 -2.84
CA GLU A 145 -5.96 15.90 -1.63
C GLU A 145 -7.38 15.78 -1.07
N GLY A 146 -8.28 16.70 -1.41
CA GLY A 146 -9.67 16.66 -0.95
C GLY A 146 -10.58 15.76 -1.79
N ALA A 147 -10.14 15.33 -2.96
CA ALA A 147 -10.94 14.49 -3.85
C ALA A 147 -10.75 13.00 -3.53
N PRO A 148 -11.77 12.15 -3.78
CA PRO A 148 -11.58 10.71 -3.79
C PRO A 148 -10.46 10.31 -4.75
N GLY A 149 -9.76 9.23 -4.45
CA GLY A 149 -8.70 8.71 -5.29
C GLY A 149 -8.56 7.20 -5.21
N PRO A 150 -7.82 6.61 -6.16
CA PRO A 150 -7.65 5.16 -6.21
C PRO A 150 -6.65 4.65 -5.16
N LEU A 151 -6.64 3.34 -4.95
CA LEU A 151 -5.46 2.66 -4.40
C LEU A 151 -4.47 2.42 -5.53
N LEU A 152 -3.18 2.58 -5.22
CA LEU A 152 -2.11 2.27 -6.14
C LEU A 152 -1.09 1.37 -5.43
N LEU A 153 -0.76 0.26 -6.07
CA LEU A 153 0.27 -0.67 -5.60
C LEU A 153 1.53 -0.46 -6.44
N GLN A 154 2.64 -0.18 -5.78
CA GLN A 154 3.88 0.14 -6.46
C GLN A 154 4.53 -1.13 -7.04
N GLY A 155 4.79 -1.13 -8.35
CA GLY A 155 5.42 -2.23 -9.07
C GLY A 155 6.74 -1.85 -9.75
N ASP A 156 7.14 -0.59 -9.70
CA ASP A 156 8.33 -0.10 -10.40
C ASP A 156 9.65 -0.27 -9.60
N HIS A 157 9.56 -0.91 -8.43
CA HIS A 157 10.73 -1.20 -7.57
C HIS A 157 10.99 -2.70 -7.37
N GLY A 158 10.31 -3.57 -8.12
CA GLY A 158 10.59 -5.00 -8.11
C GLY A 158 9.40 -5.89 -7.75
N PRO A 159 9.66 -7.19 -7.54
CA PRO A 159 8.61 -8.15 -7.21
C PRO A 159 7.96 -7.86 -5.87
N VAL A 160 6.66 -8.11 -5.80
CA VAL A 160 5.85 -8.04 -4.58
C VAL A 160 4.55 -8.83 -4.79
N GLU A 161 3.97 -9.32 -3.72
CA GLU A 161 2.70 -10.04 -3.76
C GLU A 161 1.71 -9.40 -2.79
N PHE A 162 0.44 -9.35 -3.21
CA PHE A 162 -0.69 -8.87 -2.38
C PHE A 162 -1.83 -9.87 -2.42
N ARG A 163 -2.54 -9.98 -1.30
CA ARG A 163 -3.78 -10.77 -1.20
C ARG A 163 -4.72 -10.16 -0.18
N ASN A 164 -5.99 -10.59 -0.21
CA ASN A 164 -7.01 -10.19 0.77
C ASN A 164 -7.11 -8.67 0.93
N ILE A 165 -7.12 -7.96 -0.20
CA ILE A 165 -7.28 -6.50 -0.20
C ILE A 165 -8.77 -6.18 -0.07
N VAL A 166 -9.14 -5.52 1.03
CA VAL A 166 -10.53 -5.14 1.32
C VAL A 166 -10.57 -3.67 1.70
N VAL A 167 -11.41 -2.90 1.01
CA VAL A 167 -11.65 -1.50 1.31
C VAL A 167 -13.11 -1.32 1.72
N THR A 168 -13.31 -0.68 2.86
CA THR A 168 -14.65 -0.35 3.35
C THR A 168 -14.73 1.15 3.67
N PRO A 169 -15.91 1.78 3.51
CA PRO A 169 -16.07 3.17 3.92
C PRO A 169 -15.77 3.36 5.41
N ALA A 170 -15.15 4.48 5.76
CA ALA A 170 -14.93 4.89 7.15
C ALA A 170 -15.91 6.01 7.49
N GLY A 171 -16.83 5.68 8.34
CA GLY A 171 -17.81 6.67 8.80
C GLY A 171 -19.23 6.40 8.42
#